data_21c62feed2fbcb9b3113f85f68578432
#
_entry.id   21c62feed2fbcb9b3113f85f68578432
#
_cell.length_a   1.000
_cell.length_b   1.000
_cell.length_c   1.000
_cell.angle_alpha   90.00
_cell.angle_beta   90.00
_cell.angle_gamma   90.00
#
_symmetry.space_group_name_H-M   'P 1'
#
loop_
_entity.id
_entity.type
_entity.pdbx_description
1 polymer ?
#
loop_
_entity_poly.entity_id
_entity_poly.type
_entity_poly.pdbx_seq_one_letter_code
_entity_poly.pdbx_strand_id
1 'polypeptide(L)'
;TPADTVLRLSGYLPMQKCLLLGMTEGEAGFSRNVNRQVRRICRRHGAFNISFAPVTSNWEKSRFRDPYMREDLQDFGVLTDTLECAVTWSQMKEVHASVRGFIKSHPNTICMTHLSHAYPQGGNLYFIFIAKIATIKQYLELQYGILSAIQQSGAAISHHHGVGKQTAP
;
A
#
# COMPACT_ATOMS: atom_id res chain seq x y z
N THR A 1 -8.18 18.98 -8.11
CA THR A 1 -6.99 19.35 -8.95
C THR A 1 -7.35 19.27 -10.44
N PRO A 2 -6.65 19.99 -11.35
CA PRO A 2 -6.87 19.86 -12.79
C PRO A 2 -6.80 18.41 -13.28
N ALA A 3 -5.88 17.61 -12.75
CA ALA A 3 -5.76 16.20 -13.07
C ALA A 3 -7.00 15.39 -12.65
N ASP A 4 -7.60 15.68 -11.50
CA ASP A 4 -8.82 15.02 -11.07
C ASP A 4 -10.01 15.35 -11.97
N THR A 5 -10.11 16.58 -12.41
CA THR A 5 -11.16 17.01 -13.36
C THR A 5 -11.03 16.28 -14.70
N VAL A 6 -9.81 16.19 -15.26
CA VAL A 6 -9.56 15.44 -16.50
C VAL A 6 -9.93 13.97 -16.34
N LEU A 7 -9.53 13.34 -15.23
CA LEU A 7 -9.83 11.92 -14.96
C LEU A 7 -11.34 11.69 -14.82
N ARG A 8 -12.07 12.58 -14.13
CA ARG A 8 -13.54 12.49 -14.01
C ARG A 8 -14.24 12.63 -15.37
N LEU A 9 -13.82 13.58 -16.19
CA LEU A 9 -14.36 13.76 -17.53
C LEU A 9 -14.07 12.57 -18.45
N SER A 10 -12.99 11.82 -18.18
CA SER A 10 -12.63 10.58 -18.86
C SER A 10 -13.31 9.32 -18.26
N GLY A 11 -14.30 9.48 -17.37
CA GLY A 11 -15.03 8.36 -16.76
C GLY A 11 -14.36 7.72 -15.55
N TYR A 12 -13.22 8.23 -15.08
CA TYR A 12 -12.52 7.69 -13.90
C TYR A 12 -13.02 8.35 -12.63
N LEU A 13 -13.93 7.67 -11.94
CA LEU A 13 -14.49 8.16 -10.67
C LEU A 13 -13.50 7.97 -9.50
N PRO A 14 -13.61 8.76 -8.41
CA PRO A 14 -12.90 8.49 -7.18
C PRO A 14 -13.13 7.06 -6.71
N MET A 15 -12.12 6.41 -6.13
CA MET A 15 -12.15 5.00 -5.68
C MET A 15 -12.22 3.94 -6.79
N GLN A 16 -12.31 4.33 -8.06
CA GLN A 16 -12.27 3.44 -9.22
C GLN A 16 -11.03 3.62 -10.09
N LYS A 17 -10.06 4.39 -9.57
CA LYS A 17 -8.81 4.72 -10.28
C LYS A 17 -7.67 3.89 -9.75
N CYS A 18 -6.87 3.36 -10.67
CA CYS A 18 -5.55 2.81 -10.35
C CYS A 18 -4.49 3.57 -11.15
N LEU A 19 -3.36 3.84 -10.53
CA LEU A 19 -2.18 4.36 -11.19
C LEU A 19 -1.16 3.23 -11.33
N LEU A 20 -0.77 2.93 -12.57
CA LEU A 20 0.32 2.00 -12.86
C LEU A 20 1.57 2.81 -13.20
N LEU A 21 2.61 2.67 -12.37
CA LEU A 21 3.96 3.15 -12.65
C LEU A 21 4.84 1.95 -12.96
N GLY A 22 5.61 2.04 -14.02
CA GLY A 22 6.51 0.96 -14.43
C GLY A 22 7.75 1.50 -15.14
N MET A 23 8.82 0.74 -15.02
CA MET A 23 10.09 0.99 -15.69
C MET A 23 10.49 -0.27 -16.48
N THR A 24 11.22 -0.08 -17.55
CA THR A 24 11.87 -1.16 -18.29
C THR A 24 13.35 -0.89 -18.35
N GLU A 25 14.13 -1.85 -17.91
CA GLU A 25 15.60 -1.80 -17.90
C GLU A 25 16.19 -2.83 -18.87
N GLY A 26 17.38 -2.56 -19.39
CA GLY A 26 18.10 -3.42 -20.30
C GLY A 26 18.53 -2.70 -21.57
N GLU A 27 18.97 -3.47 -22.56
CA GLU A 27 19.35 -2.89 -23.86
C GLU A 27 18.21 -2.08 -24.48
N ALA A 28 18.57 -1.02 -25.19
CA ALA A 28 17.60 -0.07 -25.74
C ALA A 28 16.55 -0.73 -26.67
N GLY A 29 16.95 -1.75 -27.43
CA GLY A 29 16.04 -2.54 -28.28
C GLY A 29 15.03 -3.33 -27.49
N PHE A 30 15.49 -4.05 -26.47
CA PHE A 30 14.69 -4.82 -25.55
C PHE A 30 13.70 -3.93 -24.78
N SER A 31 14.20 -2.88 -24.13
CA SER A 31 13.38 -1.96 -23.34
C SER A 31 12.29 -1.30 -24.17
N ARG A 32 12.58 -0.86 -25.40
CA ARG A 32 11.57 -0.33 -26.32
C ARG A 32 10.50 -1.36 -26.68
N ASN A 33 10.91 -2.61 -26.93
CA ASN A 33 9.96 -3.68 -27.27
C ASN A 33 9.03 -4.01 -26.10
N VAL A 34 9.57 -4.22 -24.89
CA VAL A 34 8.80 -4.49 -23.68
C VAL A 34 7.82 -3.34 -23.39
N ASN A 35 8.28 -2.09 -23.45
CA ASN A 35 7.44 -0.92 -23.23
C ASN A 35 6.28 -0.87 -24.25
N ARG A 36 6.55 -1.17 -25.53
CA ARG A 36 5.50 -1.24 -26.56
C ARG A 36 4.47 -2.33 -26.27
N GLN A 37 4.91 -3.51 -25.83
CA GLN A 37 4.02 -4.61 -25.47
C GLN A 37 3.14 -4.26 -24.26
N VAL A 38 3.74 -3.74 -23.18
CA VAL A 38 3.02 -3.29 -21.98
C VAL A 38 1.95 -2.26 -22.35
N ARG A 39 2.31 -1.23 -23.12
CA ARG A 39 1.35 -0.22 -23.59
C ARG A 39 0.20 -0.82 -24.41
N ARG A 40 0.49 -1.83 -25.24
CA ARG A 40 -0.53 -2.52 -26.02
C ARG A 40 -1.50 -3.28 -25.11
N ILE A 41 -0.99 -4.01 -24.12
CA ILE A 41 -1.79 -4.73 -23.14
C ILE A 41 -2.67 -3.75 -22.36
N CYS A 42 -2.07 -2.70 -21.79
CA CYS A 42 -2.80 -1.69 -21.03
C CYS A 42 -3.96 -1.08 -21.83
N ARG A 43 -3.73 -0.72 -23.09
CA ARG A 43 -4.79 -0.19 -23.97
C ARG A 43 -5.92 -1.18 -24.23
N ARG A 44 -5.60 -2.48 -24.41
CA ARG A 44 -6.64 -3.53 -24.59
C ARG A 44 -7.54 -3.67 -23.38
N HIS A 45 -7.03 -3.33 -22.19
CA HIS A 45 -7.79 -3.34 -20.94
C HIS A 45 -8.32 -1.97 -20.54
N GLY A 46 -8.42 -1.03 -21.45
CA GLY A 46 -9.02 0.29 -21.22
C GLY A 46 -8.16 1.26 -20.40
N ALA A 47 -6.89 0.96 -20.18
CA ALA A 47 -6.03 1.85 -19.43
C ALA A 47 -5.64 3.09 -20.30
N PHE A 48 -5.79 4.27 -19.71
CA PHE A 48 -5.36 5.52 -20.30
C PHE A 48 -3.86 5.71 -20.06
N ASN A 49 -3.08 5.81 -21.13
CA ASN A 49 -1.63 5.96 -21.02
C ASN A 49 -1.23 7.44 -20.97
N ILE A 50 -0.86 7.90 -19.79
CA ILE A 50 -0.22 9.19 -19.60
C ILE A 50 1.29 8.94 -19.60
N SER A 51 1.94 9.13 -20.74
CA SER A 51 3.41 9.08 -20.80
C SER A 51 3.99 10.33 -20.15
N PHE A 52 4.07 10.35 -18.83
CA PHE A 52 4.59 11.48 -18.07
C PHE A 52 5.90 11.06 -17.39
N ALA A 53 6.98 11.05 -18.16
CA ALA A 53 8.31 10.72 -17.68
C ALA A 53 8.70 11.43 -16.36
N PRO A 54 8.33 12.71 -16.12
CA PRO A 54 8.60 13.37 -14.85
C PRO A 54 7.98 12.70 -13.62
N VAL A 55 6.80 12.09 -13.72
CA VAL A 55 6.15 11.41 -12.57
C VAL A 55 6.94 10.19 -12.15
N THR A 56 7.31 9.32 -13.10
CA THR A 56 8.09 8.11 -12.82
C THR A 56 9.50 8.46 -12.31
N SER A 57 10.16 9.42 -12.96
CA SER A 57 11.49 9.88 -12.54
C SER A 57 11.48 10.53 -11.15
N ASN A 58 10.45 11.30 -10.83
CA ASN A 58 10.30 11.89 -9.51
C ASN A 58 10.05 10.82 -8.44
N TRP A 59 9.19 9.85 -8.72
CA TRP A 59 8.98 8.70 -7.84
C TRP A 59 10.28 7.93 -7.60
N GLU A 60 11.04 7.64 -8.67
CA GLU A 60 12.32 6.94 -8.56
C GLU A 60 13.31 7.67 -7.64
N LYS A 61 13.40 8.99 -7.76
CA LYS A 61 14.30 9.82 -6.95
C LYS A 61 13.82 9.96 -5.49
N SER A 62 12.52 9.96 -5.26
CA SER A 62 11.95 10.25 -3.94
C SER A 62 11.65 9.00 -3.09
N ARG A 63 11.56 7.81 -3.70
CA ARG A 63 11.13 6.58 -3.01
C ARG A 63 11.94 6.18 -1.77
N PHE A 64 13.14 6.70 -1.63
CA PHE A 64 14.01 6.45 -0.47
C PHE A 64 13.85 7.49 0.65
N ARG A 65 12.99 8.51 0.45
CA ARG A 65 12.72 9.56 1.44
C ARG A 65 11.53 9.28 2.34
N ASP A 66 10.69 8.33 1.97
CA ASP A 66 9.46 8.01 2.70
C ASP A 66 9.68 7.67 4.19
N PRO A 67 10.77 6.98 4.60
CA PRO A 67 11.03 6.70 6.01
C PRO A 67 11.16 7.95 6.89
N TYR A 68 11.68 9.04 6.37
CA TYR A 68 11.85 10.30 7.13
C TYR A 68 10.52 11.00 7.46
N MET A 69 9.48 10.77 6.67
CA MET A 69 8.15 11.30 6.94
C MET A 69 7.61 10.85 8.31
N ARG A 70 8.02 9.68 8.79
CA ARG A 70 7.62 9.16 10.10
C ARG A 70 8.09 10.07 11.23
N GLU A 71 9.34 10.52 11.18
CA GLU A 71 9.95 11.39 12.18
C GLU A 71 9.32 12.78 12.14
N ASP A 72 9.18 13.35 10.94
CA ASP A 72 8.55 14.66 10.74
C ASP A 72 7.11 14.71 11.29
N LEU A 73 6.34 13.63 11.15
CA LEU A 73 4.97 13.56 11.64
C LEU A 73 4.87 13.40 13.15
N GLN A 74 5.86 12.79 13.79
CA GLN A 74 5.89 12.63 15.25
C GLN A 74 5.96 13.97 15.99
N ASP A 75 6.61 14.97 15.43
CA ASP A 75 6.66 16.33 15.99
C ASP A 75 5.27 16.97 16.11
N PHE A 76 4.31 16.49 15.31
CA PHE A 76 2.91 16.93 15.34
C PHE A 76 1.98 16.00 16.13
N GLY A 77 2.52 15.03 16.86
CA GLY A 77 1.74 14.02 17.58
C GLY A 77 1.00 13.05 16.64
N VAL A 78 1.52 12.88 15.42
CA VAL A 78 0.99 11.96 14.43
C VAL A 78 1.94 10.78 14.29
N LEU A 79 1.44 9.59 14.59
CA LEU A 79 2.17 8.34 14.43
C LEU A 79 1.93 7.77 13.03
N THR A 80 3.00 7.36 12.38
CA THR A 80 2.96 6.48 11.21
C THR A 80 3.65 5.18 11.56
N ASP A 81 2.94 4.07 11.38
CA ASP A 81 3.52 2.75 11.63
C ASP A 81 2.94 1.71 10.68
N THR A 82 3.47 0.50 10.73
CA THR A 82 3.16 -0.56 9.78
C THR A 82 3.05 -1.91 10.47
N LEU A 83 2.11 -2.72 10.00
CA LEU A 83 2.00 -4.13 10.33
C LEU A 83 1.78 -4.94 9.07
N GLU A 84 2.33 -6.12 9.03
CA GLU A 84 2.20 -7.01 7.86
C GLU A 84 1.64 -8.38 8.26
N CYS A 85 1.08 -9.06 7.27
CA CYS A 85 0.63 -10.43 7.44
C CYS A 85 0.77 -11.23 6.14
N ALA A 86 1.09 -12.51 6.25
CA ALA A 86 1.01 -13.42 5.12
C ALA A 86 -0.39 -14.02 5.02
N VAL A 87 -0.93 -14.05 3.81
CA VAL A 87 -2.32 -14.46 3.58
C VAL A 87 -2.46 -15.23 2.25
N THR A 88 -3.33 -16.22 2.23
CA THR A 88 -3.66 -16.94 0.99
C THR A 88 -4.51 -16.09 0.05
N TRP A 89 -4.48 -16.38 -1.26
CA TRP A 89 -5.29 -15.65 -2.24
C TRP A 89 -6.78 -15.71 -1.96
N SER A 90 -7.28 -16.84 -1.45
CA SER A 90 -8.70 -17.04 -1.10
C SER A 90 -9.16 -16.15 0.06
N GLN A 91 -8.30 -15.89 1.04
CA GLN A 91 -8.61 -15.10 2.23
C GLN A 91 -8.25 -13.61 2.09
N MET A 92 -7.55 -13.24 1.02
CA MET A 92 -6.99 -11.89 0.83
C MET A 92 -7.99 -10.76 1.06
N LYS A 93 -9.20 -10.88 0.50
CA LYS A 93 -10.23 -9.85 0.60
C LYS A 93 -10.79 -9.73 2.02
N GLU A 94 -10.99 -10.87 2.68
CA GLU A 94 -11.55 -10.94 4.03
C GLU A 94 -10.56 -10.35 5.05
N VAL A 95 -9.31 -10.78 5.01
CA VAL A 95 -8.25 -10.27 5.86
C VAL A 95 -8.07 -8.76 5.66
N HIS A 96 -8.00 -8.31 4.41
CA HIS A 96 -7.91 -6.88 4.10
C HIS A 96 -9.09 -6.09 4.67
N ALA A 97 -10.31 -6.58 4.50
CA ALA A 97 -11.52 -5.90 4.98
C ALA A 97 -11.56 -5.84 6.51
N SER A 98 -11.25 -6.95 7.18
CA SER A 98 -11.23 -7.06 8.64
C SER A 98 -10.21 -6.09 9.26
N VAL A 99 -8.96 -6.17 8.85
CA VAL A 99 -7.87 -5.34 9.40
C VAL A 99 -8.08 -3.86 9.10
N ARG A 100 -8.42 -3.54 7.85
CA ARG A 100 -8.73 -2.16 7.47
C ARG A 100 -9.94 -1.62 8.22
N GLY A 101 -10.98 -2.43 8.40
CA GLY A 101 -12.18 -2.09 9.16
C GLY A 101 -11.84 -1.75 10.60
N PHE A 102 -11.03 -2.56 11.25
CA PHE A 102 -10.55 -2.31 12.61
C PHE A 102 -9.77 -0.98 12.69
N ILE A 103 -8.78 -0.76 11.84
CA ILE A 103 -8.00 0.49 11.85
C ILE A 103 -8.92 1.70 11.63
N LYS A 104 -9.84 1.61 10.68
CA LYS A 104 -10.76 2.71 10.34
C LYS A 104 -11.87 2.92 11.36
N SER A 105 -12.12 2.01 12.29
CA SER A 105 -13.04 2.23 13.41
C SER A 105 -12.49 3.21 14.45
N HIS A 106 -11.17 3.44 14.44
CA HIS A 106 -10.56 4.45 15.29
C HIS A 106 -10.65 5.84 14.63
N PRO A 107 -11.05 6.87 15.37
CA PRO A 107 -11.13 8.22 14.83
C PRO A 107 -9.75 8.76 14.43
N ASN A 108 -9.74 9.65 13.46
CA ASN A 108 -8.51 10.31 12.99
C ASN A 108 -7.40 9.34 12.51
N THR A 109 -7.81 8.23 11.88
CA THR A 109 -6.89 7.27 11.29
C THR A 109 -6.96 7.25 9.77
N ILE A 110 -5.81 7.06 9.15
CA ILE A 110 -5.67 6.71 7.73
C ILE A 110 -5.12 5.29 7.68
N CYS A 111 -5.66 4.48 6.78
CA CYS A 111 -5.16 3.14 6.51
C CYS A 111 -4.92 2.98 5.01
N MET A 112 -3.71 2.66 4.67
CA MET A 112 -3.28 2.27 3.33
C MET A 112 -2.83 0.81 3.39
N THR A 113 -2.92 0.11 2.27
CA THR A 113 -2.48 -1.29 2.20
C THR A 113 -1.64 -1.49 0.94
N HIS A 114 -0.50 -2.08 1.13
CA HIS A 114 0.38 -2.51 0.06
C HIS A 114 0.34 -4.03 -0.06
N LEU A 115 0.08 -4.54 -1.26
CA LEU A 115 0.19 -5.96 -1.57
C LEU A 115 1.55 -6.21 -2.21
N SER A 116 2.36 -7.01 -1.55
CA SER A 116 3.72 -7.37 -2.00
C SER A 116 3.99 -8.86 -1.86
N HIS A 117 5.16 -9.28 -2.30
CA HIS A 117 5.62 -10.67 -2.15
C HIS A 117 4.57 -11.68 -2.62
N ALA A 118 4.20 -11.60 -3.90
CA ALA A 118 3.23 -12.52 -4.49
C ALA A 118 3.86 -13.89 -4.73
N TYR A 119 3.25 -14.93 -4.17
CA TYR A 119 3.61 -16.33 -4.30
C TYR A 119 2.48 -17.12 -4.95
N PRO A 120 2.72 -18.36 -5.43
CA PRO A 120 1.64 -19.20 -5.96
C PRO A 120 0.46 -19.37 -4.98
N GLN A 121 0.73 -19.44 -3.66
CA GLN A 121 -0.29 -19.70 -2.64
C GLN A 121 -0.94 -18.44 -2.07
N GLY A 122 -0.28 -17.29 -2.13
CA GLY A 122 -0.76 -16.06 -1.49
C GLY A 122 0.20 -14.90 -1.64
N GLY A 123 0.09 -13.93 -0.75
CA GLY A 123 0.93 -12.74 -0.75
C GLY A 123 1.02 -12.11 0.63
N ASN A 124 1.75 -11.02 0.70
CA ASN A 124 1.89 -10.21 1.90
C ASN A 124 0.99 -8.97 1.83
N LEU A 125 0.13 -8.79 2.81
CA LEU A 125 -0.58 -7.53 3.05
C LEU A 125 0.21 -6.71 4.06
N TYR A 126 0.63 -5.55 3.63
CA TYR A 126 1.40 -4.59 4.42
C TYR A 126 0.52 -3.37 4.71
N PHE A 127 0.02 -3.29 5.94
CA PHE A 127 -0.85 -2.21 6.37
C PHE A 127 -0.01 -1.05 6.89
N ILE A 128 -0.19 0.11 6.29
CA ILE A 128 0.41 1.37 6.72
C ILE A 128 -0.71 2.18 7.37
N PHE A 129 -0.55 2.56 8.60
CA PHE A 129 -1.53 3.39 9.28
C PHE A 129 -0.91 4.66 9.83
N ILE A 130 -1.69 5.73 9.73
CA ILE A 130 -1.37 7.04 10.27
C ILE A 130 -2.46 7.36 11.29
N ALA A 131 -2.08 7.65 12.52
CA ALA A 131 -3.02 7.88 13.61
C ALA A 131 -2.56 9.04 14.50
N LYS A 132 -3.50 9.84 14.97
CA LYS A 132 -3.22 10.82 16.00
C LYS A 132 -3.30 10.11 17.36
N ILE A 133 -2.15 9.93 17.99
CA ILE A 133 -1.98 9.16 19.24
C ILE A 133 -1.28 10.04 20.26
N ALA A 134 -1.86 10.14 21.45
CA ALA A 134 -1.33 10.97 22.52
C ALA A 134 -0.47 10.18 23.54
N THR A 135 -0.66 8.86 23.64
CA THR A 135 -0.02 8.05 24.66
C THR A 135 0.48 6.71 24.12
N ILE A 136 1.52 6.17 24.73
CA ILE A 136 2.02 4.81 24.42
C ILE A 136 0.92 3.76 24.64
N LYS A 137 0.05 3.94 25.62
CA LYS A 137 -1.06 3.03 25.87
C LYS A 137 -1.99 2.94 24.67
N GLN A 138 -2.42 4.07 24.12
CA GLN A 138 -3.26 4.13 22.92
C GLN A 138 -2.57 3.49 21.70
N TYR A 139 -1.28 3.69 21.57
CA TYR A 139 -0.49 3.04 20.51
C TYR A 139 -0.50 1.53 20.65
N LEU A 140 -0.22 1.00 21.85
CA LEU A 140 -0.22 -0.45 22.09
C LEU A 140 -1.61 -1.06 21.89
N GLU A 141 -2.67 -0.41 22.36
CA GLU A 141 -4.06 -0.85 22.15
C GLU A 141 -4.39 -0.95 20.64
N LEU A 142 -3.99 0.04 19.85
CA LEU A 142 -4.19 0.02 18.41
C LEU A 142 -3.38 -1.13 17.77
N GLN A 143 -2.12 -1.29 18.11
CA GLN A 143 -1.25 -2.35 17.57
C GLN A 143 -1.78 -3.75 17.91
N TYR A 144 -2.09 -4.01 19.19
CA TYR A 144 -2.64 -5.31 19.61
C TYR A 144 -3.99 -5.61 18.95
N GLY A 145 -4.81 -4.60 18.78
CA GLY A 145 -6.08 -4.76 18.08
C GLY A 145 -5.90 -5.08 16.59
N ILE A 146 -4.92 -4.49 15.92
CA ILE A 146 -4.58 -4.83 14.53
C ILE A 146 -4.07 -6.29 14.46
N LEU A 147 -3.16 -6.68 15.34
CA LEU A 147 -2.66 -8.06 15.41
C LEU A 147 -3.78 -9.06 15.66
N SER A 148 -4.69 -8.76 16.59
CA SER A 148 -5.87 -9.58 16.85
C SER A 148 -6.77 -9.70 15.61
N ALA A 149 -7.01 -8.62 14.89
CA ALA A 149 -7.80 -8.64 13.65
C ALA A 149 -7.13 -9.49 12.56
N ILE A 150 -5.80 -9.43 12.44
CA ILE A 150 -5.02 -10.29 11.53
C ILE A 150 -5.20 -11.76 11.91
N GLN A 151 -4.97 -12.10 13.18
CA GLN A 151 -5.03 -13.47 13.68
C GLN A 151 -6.45 -14.06 13.55
N GLN A 152 -7.47 -13.31 13.96
CA GLN A 152 -8.88 -13.75 13.88
C GLN A 152 -9.36 -13.98 12.46
N SER A 153 -8.79 -13.27 11.50
CA SER A 153 -9.08 -13.47 10.06
C SER A 153 -8.28 -14.62 9.42
N GLY A 154 -7.49 -15.37 10.21
CA GLY A 154 -6.76 -16.56 9.76
C GLY A 154 -5.46 -16.28 9.01
N ALA A 155 -4.96 -15.07 9.04
CA ALA A 155 -3.67 -14.72 8.46
C ALA A 155 -2.52 -14.94 9.44
N ALA A 156 -1.32 -15.18 8.93
CA ALA A 156 -0.11 -15.20 9.74
C ALA A 156 0.28 -13.77 10.16
N ILE A 157 0.58 -13.57 11.44
CA ILE A 157 0.83 -12.26 12.05
C ILE A 157 2.15 -11.60 11.64
N SER A 158 2.98 -12.29 10.88
CA SER A 158 4.22 -11.75 10.30
C SER A 158 4.58 -12.51 9.03
N HIS A 159 5.26 -11.86 8.12
CA HIS A 159 5.82 -12.45 6.91
C HIS A 159 7.35 -12.38 6.92
N HIS A 160 7.93 -11.17 6.98
CA HIS A 160 9.38 -10.97 6.94
C HIS A 160 9.92 -9.98 7.99
N HIS A 161 9.05 -9.31 8.74
CA HIS A 161 9.49 -8.39 9.81
C HIS A 161 9.92 -9.10 11.09
N GLY A 162 9.66 -10.40 11.19
CA GLY A 162 9.96 -11.18 12.39
C GLY A 162 8.97 -10.99 13.53
N VAL A 163 9.10 -11.83 14.53
CA VAL A 163 8.28 -11.80 15.76
C VAL A 163 9.09 -11.08 16.83
N GLY A 164 8.83 -9.80 17.02
CA GLY A 164 9.41 -9.01 18.10
C GLY A 164 8.64 -9.17 19.41
N LYS A 165 8.99 -8.41 20.43
CA LYS A 165 8.29 -8.40 21.73
C LYS A 165 6.80 -8.09 21.63
N GLN A 166 6.36 -7.38 20.60
CA GLN A 166 4.97 -6.98 20.38
C GLN A 166 4.12 -8.08 19.76
N THR A 167 4.72 -9.01 19.02
CA THR A 167 4.03 -10.11 18.34
C THR A 167 4.32 -11.47 18.97
N ALA A 168 5.18 -11.50 19.99
CA ALA A 168 5.41 -12.70 20.78
C ALA A 168 4.14 -13.05 21.58
N PRO A 169 3.80 -14.36 21.72
CA PRO A 169 2.67 -14.80 22.53
C PRO A 169 2.87 -14.49 24.03
#